data_bf74e2af541190bc33fe2cbb8c81e476
#
_entry.id   bf74e2af541190bc33fe2cbb8c81e476
#
_cell.length_a   1.000
_cell.length_b   1.000
_cell.length_c   1.000
_cell.angle_alpha   90.00
_cell.angle_beta   90.00
_cell.angle_gamma   90.00
#
_symmetry.space_group_name_H-M   'P 1'
#
loop_
_entity.id
_entity.type
_entity.pdbx_description
1 polymer ?
#
loop_
_entity_poly.entity_id
_entity_poly.type
_entity_poly.pdbx_seq_one_letter_code
_entity_poly.pdbx_strand_id
1 'polypeptide(L)'
;MRGVETRIQEIRHKIFTEVARMAYHTEWSVKDRMEALPYKIIPGEKGNFRNDVFLERAIVGERLRLAMGLPYRSAAEHSPISDGIEAADKDETYYTPPLINVIKFACNACPEKRVHVTDGCQGCLAHPCMEVCPKDAISLDRTTGKSVIDQEKCIKCGRCASVCSYNAIIVQERPCAKACGMDAISSDENGKANIDYDKCVSCGQCLVNCPFGAIADKSQIFQTIRAIQSGEKVYAAVAPAFVGQFGPKVTPGKLRAAMKALGFADVFEVAIGADLCAKQEAEDFLKEVPDELPFMATSCCPAWSVMAKKLFPEHAKCISMALTPMTLTARLIKQHNPDARVVFIGPCAAKKLEAMRRSVRSEVDFVLTFEEMTGIFSAKHVDLENIKEDPAGVSDASTDGRNFAVAGGVAQAVVNVIKRDHPDQEVKVANAEGLKECRQLLKLATLGKYPGYLLEGMACPGVCVAGAGTMQAIKKSQTSVGLYAKQSTHKTSSETEYIKELDKLVD
;
A
#
# COMPACT_ATOMS: atom_id res chain seq x y z
N MET A 1 -11.52 1.34 -4.64
CA MET A 1 -11.62 2.47 -5.61
C MET A 1 -11.34 3.75 -4.85
N ARG A 2 -10.25 4.46 -5.19
CA ARG A 2 -9.82 5.68 -4.48
C ARG A 2 -10.60 6.89 -4.99
N GLY A 3 -10.95 7.79 -4.08
CA GLY A 3 -11.72 9.01 -4.41
C GLY A 3 -13.20 8.79 -4.71
N VAL A 4 -13.69 7.57 -4.51
CA VAL A 4 -15.11 7.23 -4.59
C VAL A 4 -15.46 6.50 -3.30
N GLU A 5 -16.40 7.04 -2.56
CA GLU A 5 -16.92 6.39 -1.36
C GLU A 5 -17.75 5.17 -1.75
N THR A 6 -17.37 4.02 -1.22
CA THR A 6 -17.99 2.73 -1.54
C THR A 6 -18.52 2.07 -0.28
N ARG A 7 -19.52 1.21 -0.43
CA ARG A 7 -20.05 0.40 0.69
C ARG A 7 -18.96 -0.41 1.43
N ILE A 8 -17.92 -0.83 0.71
CA ILE A 8 -16.79 -1.55 1.32
C ILE A 8 -15.99 -0.62 2.24
N GLN A 9 -15.74 0.61 1.82
CA GLN A 9 -15.04 1.61 2.63
C GLN A 9 -15.87 2.01 3.84
N GLU A 10 -17.18 2.15 3.70
CA GLU A 10 -18.10 2.39 4.81
C GLU A 10 -18.02 1.29 5.89
N ILE A 11 -18.06 0.00 5.47
CA ILE A 11 -17.92 -1.13 6.39
C ILE A 11 -16.54 -1.12 7.06
N ARG A 12 -15.46 -0.90 6.29
CA ARG A 12 -14.10 -0.84 6.83
C ARG A 12 -13.96 0.27 7.86
N HIS A 13 -14.48 1.45 7.54
CA HIS A 13 -14.48 2.58 8.46
C HIS A 13 -15.21 2.27 9.78
N LYS A 14 -16.42 1.67 9.70
CA LYS A 14 -17.17 1.23 10.89
C LYS A 14 -16.37 0.23 11.73
N ILE A 15 -15.71 -0.73 11.09
CA ILE A 15 -14.89 -1.74 11.77
C ILE A 15 -13.70 -1.08 12.47
N PHE A 16 -12.94 -0.23 11.79
CA PHE A 16 -11.82 0.47 12.39
C PHE A 16 -12.25 1.40 13.54
N THR A 17 -13.40 2.08 13.40
CA THR A 17 -13.99 2.90 14.46
C THR A 17 -14.33 2.07 15.69
N GLU A 18 -14.98 0.92 15.52
CA GLU A 18 -15.39 0.09 16.67
C GLU A 18 -14.19 -0.59 17.34
N VAL A 19 -13.18 -1.03 16.58
CA VAL A 19 -11.93 -1.55 17.14
C VAL A 19 -11.20 -0.47 17.92
N ALA A 20 -11.15 0.76 17.40
CA ALA A 20 -10.54 1.89 18.11
C ALA A 20 -11.32 2.22 19.39
N ARG A 21 -12.66 2.27 19.35
CA ARG A 21 -13.49 2.47 20.56
C ARG A 21 -13.22 1.41 21.61
N MET A 22 -13.16 0.15 21.19
CA MET A 22 -12.89 -0.96 22.10
C MET A 22 -11.51 -0.82 22.75
N ALA A 23 -10.50 -0.34 22.02
CA ALA A 23 -9.16 -0.11 22.55
C ALA A 23 -9.12 1.07 23.56
N TYR A 24 -9.89 2.14 23.34
CA TYR A 24 -9.96 3.27 24.26
C TYR A 24 -10.71 2.98 25.57
N HIS A 25 -11.61 2.01 25.58
CA HIS A 25 -12.43 1.65 26.73
C HIS A 25 -11.87 0.42 27.45
N THR A 26 -10.89 0.64 28.32
CA THR A 26 -10.18 -0.43 29.07
C THR A 26 -11.07 -1.18 30.04
N GLU A 27 -12.19 -0.57 30.47
CA GLU A 27 -13.20 -1.16 31.35
C GLU A 27 -14.10 -2.19 30.67
N TRP A 28 -14.06 -2.27 29.35
CA TRP A 28 -14.90 -3.23 28.61
C TRP A 28 -14.22 -4.60 28.47
N SER A 29 -15.01 -5.66 28.56
CA SER A 29 -14.57 -6.97 28.12
C SER A 29 -14.39 -6.98 26.61
N VAL A 30 -13.13 -7.05 26.15
CA VAL A 30 -12.78 -7.08 24.73
C VAL A 30 -13.43 -8.30 24.04
N LYS A 31 -13.44 -9.45 24.74
CA LYS A 31 -14.06 -10.69 24.27
C LYS A 31 -15.55 -10.51 23.99
N ASP A 32 -16.32 -10.03 24.97
CA ASP A 32 -17.77 -9.88 24.82
C ASP A 32 -18.13 -8.85 23.75
N ARG A 33 -17.34 -7.79 23.65
CA ARG A 33 -17.53 -6.76 22.62
C ARG A 33 -17.27 -7.31 21.23
N MET A 34 -16.20 -8.05 21.02
CA MET A 34 -15.90 -8.69 19.74
C MET A 34 -17.06 -9.51 19.22
N GLU A 35 -17.70 -10.33 20.09
CA GLU A 35 -18.84 -11.18 19.71
C GLU A 35 -20.11 -10.35 19.36
N ALA A 36 -20.31 -9.21 20.01
CA ALA A 36 -21.47 -8.36 19.79
C ALA A 36 -21.34 -7.42 18.57
N LEU A 37 -20.11 -7.05 18.17
CA LEU A 37 -19.86 -6.04 17.13
C LEU A 37 -20.45 -6.36 15.75
N PRO A 38 -20.49 -7.60 15.23
CA PRO A 38 -21.15 -7.89 13.97
C PRO A 38 -22.63 -7.51 13.94
N TYR A 39 -23.33 -7.67 15.06
CA TYR A 39 -24.73 -7.30 15.19
C TYR A 39 -24.93 -5.77 15.32
N LYS A 40 -23.97 -5.08 15.94
CA LYS A 40 -23.96 -3.61 16.02
C LYS A 40 -23.67 -2.96 14.65
N ILE A 41 -22.72 -3.50 13.90
CA ILE A 41 -22.29 -2.98 12.59
C ILE A 41 -23.34 -3.29 11.51
N ILE A 42 -23.93 -4.48 11.56
CA ILE A 42 -25.02 -4.94 10.66
C ILE A 42 -26.27 -5.21 11.50
N PRO A 43 -27.06 -4.16 11.82
CA PRO A 43 -28.27 -4.30 12.61
C PRO A 43 -29.44 -4.84 11.77
N GLY A 44 -30.49 -5.33 12.46
CA GLY A 44 -31.75 -5.76 11.84
C GLY A 44 -31.69 -7.19 11.29
N GLU A 45 -32.73 -7.57 10.58
CA GLU A 45 -32.98 -8.95 10.10
C GLU A 45 -32.67 -9.13 8.61
N LYS A 46 -32.47 -8.03 7.88
CA LYS A 46 -32.19 -8.04 6.43
C LYS A 46 -30.78 -7.61 6.14
N GLY A 47 -30.14 -8.24 5.14
CA GLY A 47 -28.84 -7.82 4.65
C GLY A 47 -28.89 -6.42 4.03
N ASN A 48 -27.85 -5.63 4.26
CA ASN A 48 -27.71 -4.27 3.73
C ASN A 48 -26.84 -4.22 2.47
N PHE A 49 -25.90 -5.14 2.36
CA PHE A 49 -24.88 -5.18 1.31
C PHE A 49 -24.94 -6.45 0.47
N ARG A 50 -25.52 -7.51 1.03
CA ARG A 50 -25.74 -8.82 0.42
C ARG A 50 -27.15 -9.32 0.73
N ASN A 51 -27.53 -10.43 0.13
CA ASN A 51 -28.87 -11.00 0.31
C ASN A 51 -29.07 -11.69 1.67
N ASP A 52 -27.99 -11.98 2.39
CA ASP A 52 -27.99 -12.74 3.63
C ASP A 52 -27.30 -11.96 4.76
N VAL A 53 -28.06 -11.62 5.80
CA VAL A 53 -27.57 -10.88 6.97
C VAL A 53 -26.58 -11.69 7.82
N PHE A 54 -26.73 -13.02 7.88
CA PHE A 54 -25.79 -13.87 8.62
C PHE A 54 -24.44 -13.93 7.92
N LEU A 55 -24.45 -14.00 6.58
CA LEU A 55 -23.23 -13.93 5.79
C LEU A 55 -22.53 -12.57 5.96
N GLU A 56 -23.26 -11.47 5.98
CA GLU A 56 -22.69 -10.15 6.23
C GLU A 56 -22.02 -10.07 7.60
N ARG A 57 -22.68 -10.55 8.65
CA ARG A 57 -22.13 -10.60 10.02
C ARG A 57 -20.91 -11.49 10.11
N ALA A 58 -20.91 -12.64 9.45
CA ALA A 58 -19.74 -13.51 9.38
C ALA A 58 -18.54 -12.82 8.72
N ILE A 59 -18.76 -12.10 7.61
CA ILE A 59 -17.72 -11.33 6.94
C ILE A 59 -17.18 -10.21 7.84
N VAL A 60 -18.07 -9.48 8.52
CA VAL A 60 -17.69 -8.45 9.49
C VAL A 60 -16.89 -9.06 10.65
N GLY A 61 -17.27 -10.23 11.15
CA GLY A 61 -16.53 -10.94 12.19
C GLY A 61 -15.08 -11.24 11.80
N GLU A 62 -14.85 -11.76 10.59
CA GLU A 62 -13.46 -11.98 10.10
C GLU A 62 -12.69 -10.67 9.90
N ARG A 63 -13.35 -9.61 9.44
CA ARG A 63 -12.71 -8.31 9.32
C ARG A 63 -12.33 -7.69 10.66
N LEU A 64 -13.15 -7.87 11.69
CA LEU A 64 -12.85 -7.46 13.07
C LEU A 64 -11.60 -8.20 13.59
N ARG A 65 -11.52 -9.51 13.36
CA ARG A 65 -10.33 -10.30 13.72
C ARG A 65 -9.07 -9.75 13.06
N LEU A 66 -9.12 -9.55 11.74
CA LEU A 66 -7.98 -9.00 11.01
C LEU A 66 -7.64 -7.56 11.47
N ALA A 67 -8.64 -6.75 11.81
CA ALA A 67 -8.43 -5.41 12.36
C ALA A 67 -7.82 -5.41 13.77
N MET A 68 -7.95 -6.51 14.51
CA MET A 68 -7.26 -6.77 15.79
C MET A 68 -5.86 -7.39 15.61
N GLY A 69 -5.44 -7.69 14.38
CA GLY A 69 -4.20 -8.41 14.08
C GLY A 69 -4.33 -9.95 14.12
N LEU A 70 -5.49 -10.48 14.51
CA LEU A 70 -5.75 -11.92 14.66
C LEU A 70 -5.70 -12.66 13.32
N PRO A 71 -5.42 -13.97 13.32
CA PRO A 71 -5.50 -14.80 12.12
C PRO A 71 -6.95 -14.99 11.65
N TYR A 72 -7.11 -15.24 10.34
CA TYR A 72 -8.35 -15.70 9.75
C TYR A 72 -8.71 -17.09 10.33
N ARG A 73 -9.99 -17.31 10.71
CA ARG A 73 -10.44 -18.60 11.28
C ARG A 73 -10.52 -19.70 10.22
N SER A 74 -10.24 -20.93 10.62
CA SER A 74 -10.52 -22.11 9.80
C SER A 74 -12.03 -22.25 9.60
N ALA A 75 -12.46 -22.63 8.38
CA ALA A 75 -13.85 -22.99 8.13
C ALA A 75 -14.19 -24.41 8.60
N ALA A 76 -13.18 -25.22 8.90
CA ALA A 76 -13.33 -26.62 9.31
C ALA A 76 -13.54 -26.80 10.84
N GLU A 77 -13.21 -25.76 11.62
CA GLU A 77 -13.23 -25.83 13.08
C GLU A 77 -14.14 -24.76 13.66
N HIS A 78 -14.91 -25.12 14.68
CA HIS A 78 -15.71 -24.15 15.42
C HIS A 78 -14.79 -23.25 16.26
N SER A 79 -14.89 -21.94 16.06
CA SER A 79 -14.12 -20.96 16.80
C SER A 79 -14.94 -19.67 16.94
N PRO A 80 -15.03 -19.07 18.16
CA PRO A 80 -15.66 -17.77 18.35
C PRO A 80 -14.88 -16.66 17.63
N ILE A 81 -15.52 -15.51 17.42
CA ILE A 81 -14.86 -14.35 16.78
C ILE A 81 -13.70 -13.86 17.65
N SER A 82 -13.82 -13.96 18.95
CA SER A 82 -12.85 -13.53 19.94
C SER A 82 -11.70 -14.52 20.20
N ASP A 83 -11.67 -15.66 19.51
CA ASP A 83 -10.64 -16.68 19.73
C ASP A 83 -9.22 -16.10 19.49
N GLY A 84 -8.32 -16.32 20.48
CA GLY A 84 -6.96 -15.80 20.47
C GLY A 84 -6.83 -14.31 20.83
N ILE A 85 -7.91 -13.68 21.33
CA ILE A 85 -7.91 -12.23 21.63
C ILE A 85 -6.90 -11.87 22.73
N GLU A 86 -6.64 -12.77 23.67
CA GLU A 86 -5.71 -12.57 24.78
C GLU A 86 -4.27 -12.32 24.29
N ALA A 87 -3.91 -12.87 23.13
CA ALA A 87 -2.60 -12.62 22.52
C ALA A 87 -2.52 -11.25 21.85
N ALA A 88 -3.64 -10.70 21.41
CA ALA A 88 -3.73 -9.42 20.70
C ALA A 88 -4.08 -8.22 21.61
N ASP A 89 -4.65 -8.49 22.80
CA ASP A 89 -5.00 -7.45 23.80
C ASP A 89 -3.76 -7.04 24.61
N LYS A 90 -2.93 -6.23 23.97
CA LYS A 90 -1.70 -5.70 24.54
C LYS A 90 -1.31 -4.37 23.89
N ASP A 91 -0.34 -3.71 24.47
CA ASP A 91 0.24 -2.44 24.01
C ASP A 91 1.52 -2.60 23.16
N GLU A 92 1.89 -3.84 22.85
CA GLU A 92 3.00 -4.19 21.97
C GLU A 92 2.53 -4.65 20.60
N THR A 93 3.43 -4.61 19.62
CA THR A 93 3.16 -5.15 18.29
C THR A 93 2.74 -6.62 18.36
N TYR A 94 1.55 -6.90 17.82
CA TYR A 94 1.06 -8.24 17.61
C TYR A 94 0.93 -8.55 16.11
N TYR A 95 1.56 -9.61 15.69
CA TYR A 95 1.50 -10.04 14.30
C TYR A 95 1.62 -11.56 14.16
N THR A 96 0.69 -12.12 13.41
CA THR A 96 0.76 -13.49 12.90
C THR A 96 0.69 -13.45 11.37
N PRO A 97 1.58 -14.12 10.62
CA PRO A 97 1.45 -14.17 9.17
C PRO A 97 0.16 -14.91 8.75
N PRO A 98 -0.35 -14.67 7.53
CA PRO A 98 0.06 -13.66 6.58
C PRO A 98 -0.57 -12.28 6.84
N LEU A 99 0.02 -11.21 6.26
CA LEU A 99 -0.53 -9.85 6.37
C LEU A 99 -1.83 -9.68 5.58
N ILE A 100 -1.80 -10.10 4.32
CA ILE A 100 -2.94 -9.98 3.39
C ILE A 100 -3.72 -11.29 3.39
N ASN A 101 -5.03 -11.23 3.62
CA ASN A 101 -5.89 -12.38 3.76
C ASN A 101 -7.07 -12.33 2.79
N VAL A 102 -7.55 -13.50 2.36
CA VAL A 102 -8.78 -13.64 1.57
C VAL A 102 -9.86 -14.24 2.47
N ILE A 103 -10.91 -13.46 2.72
CA ILE A 103 -12.13 -13.95 3.38
C ILE A 103 -12.89 -14.76 2.35
N LYS A 104 -12.73 -16.08 2.38
CA LYS A 104 -13.18 -17.02 1.33
C LYS A 104 -14.67 -16.91 1.04
N PHE A 105 -15.52 -16.81 2.07
CA PHE A 105 -16.97 -16.69 1.90
C PHE A 105 -17.42 -15.27 1.44
N ALA A 106 -16.56 -14.26 1.52
CA ALA A 106 -16.79 -12.95 0.89
C ALA A 106 -16.35 -12.91 -0.59
N CYS A 107 -15.55 -13.88 -1.04
CA CYS A 107 -15.04 -13.94 -2.41
C CYS A 107 -16.13 -14.41 -3.39
N ASN A 108 -16.31 -13.68 -4.49
CA ASN A 108 -17.35 -13.94 -5.48
C ASN A 108 -16.95 -15.00 -6.53
N ALA A 109 -15.86 -15.75 -6.34
CA ALA A 109 -15.35 -16.71 -7.34
C ALA A 109 -15.28 -16.11 -8.76
N CYS A 110 -14.66 -14.93 -8.87
CA CYS A 110 -14.55 -14.24 -10.17
C CYS A 110 -13.84 -15.14 -11.20
N PRO A 111 -14.22 -15.05 -12.47
CA PRO A 111 -13.65 -15.90 -13.50
C PRO A 111 -12.14 -15.69 -13.65
N GLU A 112 -11.47 -16.76 -14.02
CA GLU A 112 -10.08 -16.69 -14.47
C GLU A 112 -9.95 -15.91 -15.77
N LYS A 113 -8.73 -15.54 -16.12
CA LYS A 113 -8.46 -14.78 -17.33
C LYS A 113 -8.94 -15.55 -18.55
N ARG A 114 -9.87 -14.95 -19.30
CA ARG A 114 -10.36 -15.47 -20.57
C ARG A 114 -10.63 -14.33 -21.54
N VAL A 115 -10.55 -14.63 -22.83
CA VAL A 115 -10.95 -13.72 -23.89
C VAL A 115 -12.18 -14.34 -24.56
N HIS A 116 -13.27 -13.60 -24.67
CA HIS A 116 -14.49 -14.11 -25.29
C HIS A 116 -15.18 -13.03 -26.10
N VAL A 117 -15.96 -13.48 -27.08
CA VAL A 117 -16.79 -12.64 -27.92
C VAL A 117 -18.14 -12.46 -27.25
N THR A 118 -18.62 -11.22 -27.24
CA THR A 118 -19.94 -10.87 -26.71
C THR A 118 -20.98 -10.83 -27.86
N ASP A 119 -22.25 -10.68 -27.49
CA ASP A 119 -23.35 -10.52 -28.47
C ASP A 119 -23.22 -9.27 -29.36
N GLY A 120 -22.37 -8.31 -28.98
CA GLY A 120 -22.04 -7.13 -29.80
C GLY A 120 -21.26 -7.42 -31.07
N CYS A 121 -20.83 -8.68 -31.31
CA CYS A 121 -20.13 -9.04 -32.53
C CYS A 121 -21.06 -8.91 -33.74
N GLN A 122 -20.63 -8.16 -34.75
CA GLN A 122 -21.40 -7.91 -35.97
C GLN A 122 -21.02 -8.83 -37.16
N GLY A 123 -20.09 -9.78 -36.97
CA GLY A 123 -19.63 -10.65 -38.05
C GLY A 123 -19.04 -9.86 -39.24
N CYS A 124 -18.20 -8.85 -38.94
CA CYS A 124 -17.64 -7.94 -39.95
C CYS A 124 -16.85 -8.71 -41.03
N LEU A 125 -16.93 -8.27 -42.30
CA LEU A 125 -16.29 -8.95 -43.43
C LEU A 125 -14.76 -9.03 -43.32
N ALA A 126 -14.12 -8.02 -42.73
CA ALA A 126 -12.65 -7.94 -42.62
C ALA A 126 -12.06 -8.88 -41.55
N HIS A 127 -12.85 -9.32 -40.57
CA HIS A 127 -12.46 -10.21 -39.48
C HIS A 127 -11.08 -9.92 -38.86
N PRO A 128 -10.74 -8.67 -38.51
CA PRO A 128 -9.39 -8.33 -38.04
C PRO A 128 -8.98 -9.11 -36.79
N CYS A 129 -9.94 -9.57 -35.99
CA CYS A 129 -9.68 -10.40 -34.81
C CYS A 129 -9.10 -11.77 -35.16
N MET A 130 -9.45 -12.34 -36.31
CA MET A 130 -8.88 -13.61 -36.80
C MET A 130 -7.46 -13.38 -37.31
N GLU A 131 -7.26 -12.35 -38.14
CA GLU A 131 -5.97 -12.05 -38.77
C GLU A 131 -4.85 -11.75 -37.74
N VAL A 132 -5.17 -11.12 -36.59
CA VAL A 132 -4.16 -10.81 -35.56
C VAL A 132 -3.91 -11.94 -34.57
N CYS A 133 -4.65 -13.06 -34.69
CA CYS A 133 -4.55 -14.15 -33.73
C CYS A 133 -3.29 -15.01 -33.97
N PRO A 134 -2.27 -14.98 -33.11
CA PRO A 134 -1.02 -15.73 -33.36
C PRO A 134 -1.16 -17.25 -33.18
N LYS A 135 -2.35 -17.73 -32.79
CA LYS A 135 -2.66 -19.15 -32.55
C LYS A 135 -3.83 -19.67 -33.33
N ASP A 136 -4.34 -18.90 -34.29
CA ASP A 136 -5.53 -19.25 -35.09
C ASP A 136 -6.69 -19.78 -34.23
N ALA A 137 -6.85 -19.16 -33.04
CA ALA A 137 -7.85 -19.58 -32.06
C ALA A 137 -9.23 -18.98 -32.31
N ILE A 138 -9.42 -18.20 -33.39
CA ILE A 138 -10.69 -17.54 -33.70
C ILE A 138 -11.24 -18.08 -35.02
N SER A 139 -12.50 -18.51 -34.99
CA SER A 139 -13.25 -18.98 -36.17
C SER A 139 -14.59 -18.27 -36.26
N LEU A 140 -15.26 -18.43 -37.37
CA LEU A 140 -16.64 -17.98 -37.59
C LEU A 140 -17.61 -19.10 -37.26
N ASP A 141 -18.59 -18.81 -36.48
CA ASP A 141 -19.79 -19.62 -36.39
C ASP A 141 -20.64 -19.37 -37.68
N ARG A 142 -20.74 -20.37 -38.51
CA ARG A 142 -21.46 -20.28 -39.79
C ARG A 142 -22.97 -20.06 -39.64
N THR A 143 -23.52 -20.38 -38.45
CA THR A 143 -24.96 -20.22 -38.20
C THR A 143 -25.29 -18.79 -37.82
N THR A 144 -24.45 -18.17 -36.96
CA THR A 144 -24.70 -16.82 -36.46
C THR A 144 -23.90 -15.73 -37.18
N GLY A 145 -22.89 -16.11 -37.96
CA GLY A 145 -21.95 -15.21 -38.62
C GLY A 145 -20.99 -14.51 -37.65
N LYS A 146 -21.03 -14.85 -36.35
CA LYS A 146 -20.22 -14.23 -35.31
C LYS A 146 -18.90 -14.97 -35.11
N SER A 147 -17.88 -14.23 -34.65
CA SER A 147 -16.60 -14.84 -34.26
C SER A 147 -16.74 -15.65 -32.97
N VAL A 148 -16.05 -16.78 -32.90
CA VAL A 148 -15.97 -17.66 -31.74
C VAL A 148 -14.50 -17.88 -31.40
N ILE A 149 -14.14 -17.89 -30.10
CA ILE A 149 -12.77 -18.10 -29.62
C ILE A 149 -12.68 -19.50 -29.00
N ASP A 150 -11.83 -20.34 -29.57
CA ASP A 150 -11.41 -21.61 -28.97
C ASP A 150 -10.55 -21.34 -27.75
N GLN A 151 -11.06 -21.65 -26.54
CA GLN A 151 -10.39 -21.37 -25.30
C GLN A 151 -9.17 -22.27 -25.04
N GLU A 152 -9.08 -23.44 -25.69
CA GLU A 152 -7.94 -24.35 -25.56
C GLU A 152 -6.73 -23.85 -26.35
N LYS A 153 -6.97 -23.29 -27.54
CA LYS A 153 -5.94 -22.68 -28.38
C LYS A 153 -5.56 -21.27 -27.93
N CYS A 154 -6.48 -20.58 -27.28
CA CYS A 154 -6.33 -19.17 -26.93
C CYS A 154 -5.29 -18.94 -25.83
N ILE A 155 -4.19 -18.24 -26.15
CA ILE A 155 -3.16 -17.83 -25.19
C ILE A 155 -3.54 -16.57 -24.37
N LYS A 156 -4.76 -16.10 -24.48
CA LYS A 156 -5.33 -14.97 -23.71
C LYS A 156 -4.53 -13.66 -23.85
N CYS A 157 -3.87 -13.43 -25.00
CA CYS A 157 -3.03 -12.25 -25.23
C CYS A 157 -3.82 -10.93 -25.43
N GLY A 158 -5.09 -11.00 -25.79
CA GLY A 158 -5.98 -9.84 -25.98
C GLY A 158 -5.80 -9.06 -27.28
N ARG A 159 -4.93 -9.46 -28.22
CA ARG A 159 -4.73 -8.77 -29.50
C ARG A 159 -6.02 -8.61 -30.29
N CYS A 160 -6.87 -9.64 -30.29
CA CYS A 160 -8.17 -9.60 -30.97
C CYS A 160 -9.12 -8.53 -30.40
N ALA A 161 -9.05 -8.29 -29.09
CA ALA A 161 -9.84 -7.24 -28.45
C ALA A 161 -9.38 -5.84 -28.85
N SER A 162 -8.06 -5.62 -29.03
CA SER A 162 -7.53 -4.29 -29.39
C SER A 162 -7.83 -3.86 -30.84
N VAL A 163 -8.16 -4.80 -31.74
CA VAL A 163 -8.47 -4.51 -33.15
C VAL A 163 -9.96 -4.57 -33.46
N CYS A 164 -10.80 -4.94 -32.50
CA CYS A 164 -12.24 -5.03 -32.72
C CYS A 164 -12.89 -3.65 -32.70
N SER A 165 -13.30 -3.13 -33.83
CA SER A 165 -13.94 -1.83 -33.97
C SER A 165 -15.28 -1.72 -33.24
N TYR A 166 -15.94 -2.83 -32.92
CA TYR A 166 -17.19 -2.89 -32.18
C TYR A 166 -16.99 -3.11 -30.66
N ASN A 167 -15.74 -3.25 -30.21
CA ASN A 167 -15.42 -3.61 -28.81
C ASN A 167 -16.18 -4.88 -28.32
N ALA A 168 -16.51 -5.78 -29.28
CA ALA A 168 -17.27 -6.99 -29.00
C ALA A 168 -16.45 -8.11 -28.38
N ILE A 169 -15.13 -7.99 -28.34
CA ILE A 169 -14.23 -8.96 -27.69
C ILE A 169 -13.73 -8.37 -26.39
N ILE A 170 -13.99 -9.06 -25.30
CA ILE A 170 -13.59 -8.62 -23.97
C ILE A 170 -12.58 -9.58 -23.34
N VAL A 171 -11.62 -8.99 -22.63
CA VAL A 171 -10.68 -9.71 -21.77
C VAL A 171 -11.23 -9.65 -20.37
N GLN A 172 -11.76 -10.77 -19.90
CA GLN A 172 -12.29 -10.92 -18.55
C GLN A 172 -11.24 -11.53 -17.64
N GLU A 173 -11.00 -10.93 -16.49
CA GLU A 173 -10.03 -11.41 -15.53
C GLU A 173 -10.45 -10.96 -14.13
N ARG A 174 -10.18 -11.80 -13.11
CA ARG A 174 -10.47 -11.39 -11.72
C ARG A 174 -9.65 -10.17 -11.33
N PRO A 175 -10.28 -9.10 -10.78
CA PRO A 175 -9.61 -7.83 -10.53
C PRO A 175 -8.39 -7.92 -9.61
N CYS A 176 -8.42 -8.79 -8.59
CA CYS A 176 -7.31 -8.97 -7.67
C CYS A 176 -6.08 -9.62 -8.35
N ALA A 177 -6.27 -10.60 -9.26
CA ALA A 177 -5.19 -11.20 -10.02
C ALA A 177 -4.64 -10.23 -11.07
N LYS A 178 -5.53 -9.49 -11.78
CA LYS A 178 -5.13 -8.45 -12.73
C LYS A 178 -4.23 -7.39 -12.09
N ALA A 179 -4.53 -7.00 -10.84
CA ALA A 179 -3.75 -6.03 -10.08
C ALA A 179 -2.47 -6.60 -9.46
N CYS A 180 -2.29 -7.93 -9.46
CA CYS A 180 -1.14 -8.58 -8.86
C CYS A 180 0.04 -8.63 -9.85
N GLY A 181 1.04 -7.78 -9.65
CA GLY A 181 2.25 -7.79 -10.48
C GLY A 181 3.21 -8.94 -10.19
N MET A 182 2.94 -9.75 -9.14
CA MET A 182 3.72 -10.93 -8.77
C MET A 182 3.13 -12.25 -9.28
N ASP A 183 1.98 -12.21 -9.96
CA ASP A 183 1.23 -13.40 -10.37
C ASP A 183 0.96 -14.38 -9.20
N ALA A 184 0.75 -13.82 -8.00
CA ALA A 184 0.59 -14.56 -6.75
C ALA A 184 -0.87 -14.97 -6.46
N ILE A 185 -1.83 -14.68 -7.35
CA ILE A 185 -3.26 -14.95 -7.10
C ILE A 185 -3.80 -15.90 -8.15
N SER A 186 -4.25 -17.06 -7.68
CA SER A 186 -4.90 -18.12 -8.46
C SER A 186 -6.33 -18.37 -7.96
N SER A 187 -7.02 -19.36 -8.56
CA SER A 187 -8.25 -19.94 -8.02
C SER A 187 -7.94 -21.16 -7.18
N ASP A 188 -8.70 -21.35 -6.10
CA ASP A 188 -8.78 -22.63 -5.43
C ASP A 188 -9.83 -23.55 -6.10
N GLU A 189 -10.05 -24.74 -5.56
CA GLU A 189 -11.01 -25.75 -6.04
C GLU A 189 -12.45 -25.23 -6.15
N ASN A 190 -12.82 -24.25 -5.34
CA ASN A 190 -14.12 -23.60 -5.32
C ASN A 190 -14.17 -22.32 -6.19
N GLY A 191 -13.15 -22.07 -6.99
CA GLY A 191 -13.01 -20.85 -7.78
C GLY A 191 -12.76 -19.58 -6.96
N LYS A 192 -12.53 -19.67 -5.64
CA LYS A 192 -12.23 -18.54 -4.79
C LYS A 192 -10.77 -18.11 -4.97
N ALA A 193 -10.47 -16.84 -4.71
CA ALA A 193 -9.11 -16.37 -4.76
C ALA A 193 -8.23 -17.08 -3.72
N ASN A 194 -7.05 -17.48 -4.15
CA ASN A 194 -5.99 -18.02 -3.31
C ASN A 194 -4.71 -17.24 -3.52
N ILE A 195 -3.98 -16.93 -2.44
CA ILE A 195 -2.73 -16.18 -2.48
C ILE A 195 -1.57 -17.13 -2.24
N ASP A 196 -0.65 -17.19 -3.18
CA ASP A 196 0.65 -17.80 -3.01
C ASP A 196 1.55 -16.85 -2.22
N TYR A 197 1.75 -17.15 -0.93
CA TYR A 197 2.49 -16.27 -0.03
C TYR A 197 4.01 -16.30 -0.28
N ASP A 198 4.52 -17.32 -0.95
CA ASP A 198 5.93 -17.36 -1.35
C ASP A 198 6.22 -16.32 -2.44
N LYS A 199 5.24 -16.05 -3.30
CA LYS A 199 5.33 -14.98 -4.30
C LYS A 199 4.89 -13.63 -3.78
N CYS A 200 3.95 -13.58 -2.85
CA CYS A 200 3.35 -12.34 -2.38
C CYS A 200 4.39 -11.41 -1.73
N VAL A 201 4.32 -10.11 -2.07
CA VAL A 201 5.13 -9.02 -1.48
C VAL A 201 4.30 -8.05 -0.63
N SER A 202 3.07 -8.42 -0.32
CA SER A 202 2.15 -7.67 0.55
C SER A 202 1.91 -6.20 0.13
N CYS A 203 1.99 -5.88 -1.16
CA CYS A 203 1.80 -4.52 -1.67
C CYS A 203 0.37 -3.98 -1.49
N GLY A 204 -0.64 -4.85 -1.23
CA GLY A 204 -2.02 -4.47 -0.99
C GLY A 204 -2.84 -4.08 -2.24
N GLN A 205 -2.29 -4.17 -3.47
CA GLN A 205 -3.04 -3.79 -4.67
C GLN A 205 -4.26 -4.69 -4.91
N CYS A 206 -4.20 -5.95 -4.53
CA CYS A 206 -5.35 -6.87 -4.60
C CYS A 206 -6.50 -6.43 -3.67
N LEU A 207 -6.20 -5.84 -2.51
CA LEU A 207 -7.18 -5.32 -1.55
C LEU A 207 -7.98 -4.17 -2.17
N VAL A 208 -7.29 -3.19 -2.77
CA VAL A 208 -7.91 -2.01 -3.37
C VAL A 208 -8.76 -2.35 -4.58
N ASN A 209 -8.36 -3.38 -5.34
CA ASN A 209 -9.01 -3.75 -6.60
C ASN A 209 -10.09 -4.84 -6.44
N CYS A 210 -10.34 -5.35 -5.24
CA CYS A 210 -11.41 -6.33 -5.01
C CYS A 210 -12.77 -5.64 -4.83
N PRO A 211 -13.69 -5.70 -5.82
CA PRO A 211 -14.99 -5.03 -5.72
C PRO A 211 -15.95 -5.68 -4.73
N PHE A 212 -15.63 -6.88 -4.26
CA PHE A 212 -16.42 -7.61 -3.25
C PHE A 212 -15.90 -7.42 -1.83
N GLY A 213 -14.79 -6.68 -1.67
CA GLY A 213 -14.15 -6.51 -0.39
C GLY A 213 -13.71 -7.81 0.28
N ALA A 214 -13.43 -8.85 -0.49
CA ALA A 214 -13.03 -10.15 0.05
C ALA A 214 -11.59 -10.20 0.56
N ILE A 215 -10.76 -9.22 0.22
CA ILE A 215 -9.37 -9.15 0.65
C ILE A 215 -9.23 -8.09 1.73
N ALA A 216 -8.54 -8.43 2.80
CA ALA A 216 -8.25 -7.53 3.91
C ALA A 216 -6.83 -7.74 4.42
N ASP A 217 -6.24 -6.68 4.96
CA ASP A 217 -4.96 -6.72 5.67
C ASP A 217 -5.17 -6.68 7.19
N LYS A 218 -4.16 -7.08 7.92
CA LYS A 218 -4.14 -6.96 9.38
C LYS A 218 -3.81 -5.55 9.81
N SER A 219 -4.43 -5.10 10.90
CA SER A 219 -4.23 -3.77 11.49
C SER A 219 -3.53 -3.85 12.84
N GLN A 220 -2.98 -2.73 13.27
CA GLN A 220 -2.38 -2.52 14.57
C GLN A 220 -3.08 -1.38 15.34
N ILE A 221 -4.33 -1.03 14.95
CA ILE A 221 -5.12 0.03 15.60
C ILE A 221 -5.23 -0.22 17.10
N PHE A 222 -5.63 -1.44 17.48
CA PHE A 222 -5.89 -1.79 18.87
C PHE A 222 -4.64 -1.62 19.74
N GLN A 223 -3.53 -2.23 19.32
CA GLN A 223 -2.26 -2.19 20.05
C GLN A 223 -1.67 -0.78 20.14
N THR A 224 -1.76 0.00 19.05
CA THR A 224 -1.34 1.40 19.04
C THR A 224 -2.09 2.23 20.08
N ILE A 225 -3.42 2.05 20.16
CA ILE A 225 -4.23 2.80 21.13
C ILE A 225 -3.94 2.33 22.57
N ARG A 226 -3.73 1.03 22.78
CA ARG A 226 -3.31 0.50 24.08
C ARG A 226 -1.95 1.10 24.54
N ALA A 227 -0.98 1.23 23.62
CA ALA A 227 0.29 1.88 23.92
C ALA A 227 0.11 3.38 24.28
N ILE A 228 -0.80 4.10 23.60
CA ILE A 228 -1.14 5.47 24.00
C ILE A 228 -1.79 5.50 25.38
N GLN A 229 -2.64 4.53 25.71
CA GLN A 229 -3.36 4.48 27.00
C GLN A 229 -2.47 4.02 28.17
N SER A 230 -1.39 3.26 27.91
CA SER A 230 -0.43 2.84 28.95
C SER A 230 0.40 4.00 29.52
N GLY A 231 0.34 5.18 28.89
CA GLY A 231 1.09 6.38 29.31
C GLY A 231 2.47 6.49 28.67
N GLU A 232 2.81 5.61 27.74
CA GLU A 232 4.05 5.71 26.98
C GLU A 232 4.03 6.93 26.04
N LYS A 233 5.23 7.46 25.74
CA LYS A 233 5.37 8.57 24.78
C LYS A 233 5.31 8.02 23.36
N VAL A 234 4.13 8.08 22.74
CA VAL A 234 3.90 7.61 21.37
C VAL A 234 4.02 8.76 20.40
N TYR A 235 4.92 8.65 19.42
CA TYR A 235 5.16 9.64 18.38
C TYR A 235 4.63 9.18 17.04
N ALA A 236 4.03 10.09 16.27
CA ALA A 236 3.56 9.82 14.93
C ALA A 236 4.59 10.24 13.87
N ALA A 237 4.98 9.31 13.00
CA ALA A 237 5.78 9.56 11.81
C ALA A 237 4.87 9.47 10.58
N VAL A 238 4.51 10.63 9.99
CA VAL A 238 3.48 10.71 8.95
C VAL A 238 4.09 10.82 7.55
N ALA A 239 3.73 9.90 6.66
CA ALA A 239 4.24 9.88 5.28
C ALA A 239 3.74 11.09 4.48
N PRO A 240 4.55 11.69 3.57
CA PRO A 240 4.18 12.93 2.85
C PRO A 240 2.92 12.80 1.99
N ALA A 241 2.51 11.58 1.65
CA ALA A 241 1.25 11.31 0.95
C ALA A 241 -0.01 11.64 1.77
N PHE A 242 0.10 12.10 3.02
CA PHE A 242 -1.03 12.41 3.90
C PHE A 242 -1.88 13.57 3.41
N VAL A 243 -1.31 14.48 2.64
CA VAL A 243 -1.96 15.73 2.23
C VAL A 243 -3.20 15.45 1.41
N GLY A 244 -4.33 15.98 1.91
CA GLY A 244 -5.65 15.80 1.30
C GLY A 244 -6.34 14.47 1.61
N GLN A 245 -5.69 13.50 2.29
CA GLN A 245 -6.32 12.21 2.60
C GLN A 245 -7.47 12.34 3.62
N PHE A 246 -7.36 13.29 4.52
CA PHE A 246 -8.35 13.52 5.59
C PHE A 246 -9.34 14.64 5.28
N GLY A 247 -9.36 15.13 4.05
CA GLY A 247 -10.22 16.23 3.61
C GLY A 247 -9.41 17.45 3.12
N PRO A 248 -10.00 18.27 2.24
CA PRO A 248 -9.30 19.40 1.61
C PRO A 248 -9.00 20.56 2.58
N LYS A 249 -9.67 20.63 3.72
CA LYS A 249 -9.50 21.68 4.72
C LYS A 249 -8.55 21.28 5.86
N VAL A 250 -8.03 20.04 5.85
CA VAL A 250 -7.13 19.52 6.88
C VAL A 250 -5.70 19.90 6.51
N THR A 251 -5.18 20.93 7.17
CA THR A 251 -3.81 21.41 7.06
C THR A 251 -2.85 20.53 7.88
N PRO A 252 -1.53 20.60 7.65
CA PRO A 252 -0.55 19.91 8.49
C PRO A 252 -0.68 20.26 9.99
N GLY A 253 -0.94 21.54 10.31
CA GLY A 253 -1.14 21.97 11.70
C GLY A 253 -2.42 21.43 12.34
N LYS A 254 -3.51 21.32 11.57
CA LYS A 254 -4.74 20.63 12.03
C LYS A 254 -4.52 19.15 12.25
N LEU A 255 -3.78 18.49 11.36
CA LEU A 255 -3.44 17.08 11.54
C LEU A 255 -2.62 16.88 12.82
N ARG A 256 -1.61 17.72 13.08
CA ARG A 256 -0.82 17.68 14.30
C ARG A 256 -1.71 17.85 15.55
N ALA A 257 -2.56 18.85 15.57
CA ALA A 257 -3.49 19.08 16.68
C ALA A 257 -4.42 17.88 16.91
N ALA A 258 -4.93 17.29 15.83
CA ALA A 258 -5.79 16.12 15.90
C ALA A 258 -5.06 14.88 16.43
N MET A 259 -3.82 14.64 16.00
CA MET A 259 -2.99 13.55 16.55
C MET A 259 -2.73 13.73 18.04
N LYS A 260 -2.38 14.94 18.48
CA LYS A 260 -2.23 15.25 19.90
C LYS A 260 -3.51 15.03 20.70
N ALA A 261 -4.68 15.35 20.11
CA ALA A 261 -5.97 15.07 20.73
C ALA A 261 -6.27 13.56 20.88
N LEU A 262 -5.66 12.71 20.06
CA LEU A 262 -5.70 11.24 20.21
C LEU A 262 -4.76 10.72 21.31
N GLY A 263 -3.79 11.52 21.77
CA GLY A 263 -2.80 11.15 22.78
C GLY A 263 -1.37 10.94 22.26
N PHE A 264 -1.10 11.23 20.97
CA PHE A 264 0.28 11.24 20.48
C PHE A 264 1.09 12.38 21.14
N ALA A 265 2.32 12.08 21.52
CA ALA A 265 3.23 13.06 22.13
C ALA A 265 3.62 14.17 21.14
N ASP A 266 3.97 13.77 19.92
CA ASP A 266 4.25 14.70 18.82
C ASP A 266 4.13 14.04 17.45
N VAL A 267 4.28 14.85 16.36
CA VAL A 267 4.10 14.43 14.97
C VAL A 267 5.24 14.93 14.10
N PHE A 268 5.89 14.01 13.38
CA PHE A 268 6.98 14.29 12.45
C PHE A 268 6.59 13.86 11.05
N GLU A 269 7.00 14.61 10.02
CA GLU A 269 6.84 14.14 8.65
C GLU A 269 8.00 13.21 8.25
N VAL A 270 7.66 12.10 7.60
CA VAL A 270 8.65 11.11 7.11
C VAL A 270 9.47 11.66 5.94
N ALA A 271 9.09 12.80 5.42
CA ALA A 271 9.88 13.53 4.41
C ALA A 271 11.28 13.93 4.93
N ILE A 272 11.46 14.12 6.26
CA ILE A 272 12.78 14.29 6.86
C ILE A 272 13.67 13.06 6.60
N GLY A 273 13.13 11.86 6.88
CA GLY A 273 13.83 10.62 6.59
C GLY A 273 14.05 10.39 5.09
N ALA A 274 13.20 10.99 4.23
CA ALA A 274 13.40 10.96 2.78
C ALA A 274 14.59 11.83 2.37
N ASP A 275 14.80 12.99 3.01
CA ASP A 275 15.97 13.81 2.80
C ASP A 275 17.27 13.07 3.19
N LEU A 276 17.27 12.41 4.33
CA LEU A 276 18.37 11.56 4.80
C LEU A 276 18.64 10.40 3.84
N CYS A 277 17.58 9.71 3.39
CA CYS A 277 17.67 8.60 2.44
C CYS A 277 18.26 9.04 1.10
N ALA A 278 17.83 10.19 0.57
CA ALA A 278 18.35 10.74 -0.69
C ALA A 278 19.85 11.03 -0.58
N LYS A 279 20.31 11.54 0.55
CA LYS A 279 21.74 11.81 0.80
C LYS A 279 22.54 10.51 0.83
N GLN A 280 22.07 9.51 1.58
CA GLN A 280 22.72 8.20 1.65
C GLN A 280 22.76 7.50 0.29
N GLU A 281 21.63 7.45 -0.44
CA GLU A 281 21.59 6.86 -1.79
C GLU A 281 22.48 7.60 -2.79
N ALA A 282 22.65 8.91 -2.65
CA ALA A 282 23.54 9.69 -3.50
C ALA A 282 25.02 9.33 -3.27
N GLU A 283 25.43 9.19 -2.01
CA GLU A 283 26.80 8.79 -1.64
C GLU A 283 27.10 7.36 -2.09
N ASP A 284 26.18 6.42 -1.86
CA ASP A 284 26.30 5.02 -2.31
C ASP A 284 26.40 4.95 -3.85
N PHE A 285 25.56 5.70 -4.56
CA PHE A 285 25.57 5.72 -6.03
C PHE A 285 26.91 6.20 -6.58
N LEU A 286 27.45 7.30 -6.05
CA LEU A 286 28.73 7.86 -6.50
C LEU A 286 29.91 6.94 -6.21
N LYS A 287 29.83 6.15 -5.13
CA LYS A 287 30.87 5.19 -4.73
C LYS A 287 30.84 3.90 -5.54
N GLU A 288 29.64 3.40 -5.85
CA GLU A 288 29.48 2.03 -6.36
C GLU A 288 29.22 1.96 -7.88
N VAL A 289 28.65 3.03 -8.49
CA VAL A 289 28.24 3.01 -9.91
C VAL A 289 29.13 3.91 -10.75
N PRO A 290 29.70 3.42 -11.89
CA PRO A 290 29.47 2.08 -12.49
C PRO A 290 30.49 1.02 -12.09
N ASP A 291 31.48 1.33 -11.27
CA ASP A 291 32.70 0.51 -11.07
C ASP A 291 32.42 -0.83 -10.35
N GLU A 292 31.61 -0.82 -9.29
CA GLU A 292 31.25 -2.01 -8.53
C GLU A 292 29.89 -2.58 -8.97
N LEU A 293 28.94 -1.71 -9.32
CA LEU A 293 27.60 -2.07 -9.73
C LEU A 293 27.28 -1.55 -11.13
N PRO A 294 26.67 -2.37 -12.01
CA PRO A 294 26.30 -1.93 -13.35
C PRO A 294 25.20 -0.88 -13.35
N PHE A 295 24.38 -0.82 -12.31
CA PHE A 295 23.32 0.15 -12.02
C PHE A 295 22.97 0.08 -10.53
N MET A 296 22.36 1.10 -9.99
CA MET A 296 21.76 1.07 -8.65
C MET A 296 20.24 1.29 -8.75
N ALA A 297 19.49 0.57 -7.94
CA ALA A 297 18.03 0.70 -7.84
C ALA A 297 17.65 1.15 -6.43
N THR A 298 16.76 2.14 -6.31
CA THR A 298 16.31 2.68 -5.01
C THR A 298 15.64 1.65 -4.12
N SER A 299 15.69 1.81 -2.80
CA SER A 299 15.18 0.82 -1.84
C SER A 299 13.94 1.25 -1.06
N CYS A 300 13.51 2.51 -1.15
CA CYS A 300 12.47 3.09 -0.29
C CYS A 300 11.10 2.39 -0.36
N CYS A 301 10.77 1.67 -1.45
CA CYS A 301 9.55 0.89 -1.60
C CYS A 301 9.78 -0.59 -1.22
N PRO A 302 9.29 -1.08 -0.06
CA PRO A 302 9.58 -2.45 0.40
C PRO A 302 9.02 -3.54 -0.50
N ALA A 303 7.88 -3.31 -1.15
CA ALA A 303 7.30 -4.29 -2.07
C ALA A 303 8.12 -4.42 -3.37
N TRP A 304 8.70 -3.33 -3.86
CA TRP A 304 9.65 -3.32 -4.97
C TRP A 304 10.93 -4.06 -4.61
N SER A 305 11.58 -3.66 -3.51
CA SER A 305 12.84 -4.28 -3.06
C SER A 305 12.70 -5.79 -2.84
N VAL A 306 11.59 -6.24 -2.24
CA VAL A 306 11.31 -7.67 -2.05
C VAL A 306 11.09 -8.38 -3.37
N MET A 307 10.34 -7.78 -4.30
CA MET A 307 10.14 -8.34 -5.64
C MET A 307 11.48 -8.50 -6.35
N ALA A 308 12.32 -7.46 -6.33
CA ALA A 308 13.64 -7.50 -6.96
C ALA A 308 14.51 -8.64 -6.39
N LYS A 309 14.62 -8.74 -5.06
CA LYS A 309 15.39 -9.80 -4.39
C LYS A 309 14.82 -11.21 -4.63
N LYS A 310 13.48 -11.35 -4.75
CA LYS A 310 12.87 -12.67 -5.04
C LYS A 310 13.04 -13.10 -6.49
N LEU A 311 12.88 -12.19 -7.45
CA LEU A 311 12.87 -12.54 -8.88
C LEU A 311 14.24 -12.42 -9.56
N PHE A 312 15.14 -11.63 -8.99
CA PHE A 312 16.48 -11.36 -9.52
C PHE A 312 17.56 -11.46 -8.41
N PRO A 313 17.68 -12.62 -7.73
CA PRO A 313 18.56 -12.75 -6.58
C PRO A 313 20.03 -12.47 -6.91
N GLU A 314 20.47 -12.75 -8.13
CA GLU A 314 21.85 -12.51 -8.60
C GLU A 314 22.19 -11.01 -8.67
N HIS A 315 21.16 -10.15 -8.82
CA HIS A 315 21.29 -8.70 -8.86
C HIS A 315 20.77 -8.02 -7.58
N ALA A 316 20.56 -8.80 -6.51
CA ALA A 316 20.07 -8.26 -5.24
C ALA A 316 20.96 -7.15 -4.67
N LYS A 317 22.27 -7.22 -4.93
CA LYS A 317 23.26 -6.21 -4.55
C LYS A 317 23.07 -4.85 -5.24
N CYS A 318 22.41 -4.82 -6.43
CA CYS A 318 22.11 -3.57 -7.12
C CYS A 318 20.94 -2.80 -6.51
N ILE A 319 20.22 -3.39 -5.54
CA ILE A 319 19.18 -2.68 -4.78
C ILE A 319 19.88 -1.99 -3.62
N SER A 320 19.76 -0.66 -3.57
CA SER A 320 20.34 0.19 -2.53
C SER A 320 20.12 -0.41 -1.13
N MET A 321 21.14 -0.36 -0.31
CA MET A 321 21.09 -0.78 1.09
C MET A 321 20.77 0.39 2.03
N ALA A 322 20.59 1.60 1.49
CA ALA A 322 20.19 2.76 2.25
C ALA A 322 18.92 2.48 3.08
N LEU A 323 18.90 3.01 4.28
CA LEU A 323 17.75 2.89 5.17
C LEU A 323 16.55 3.67 4.59
N THR A 324 15.36 3.08 4.70
CA THR A 324 14.17 3.73 4.13
C THR A 324 13.78 4.99 4.94
N PRO A 325 13.08 5.95 4.33
CA PRO A 325 12.60 7.15 5.01
C PRO A 325 11.86 6.86 6.33
N MET A 326 11.06 5.81 6.37
CA MET A 326 10.36 5.36 7.57
C MET A 326 11.34 5.00 8.70
N THR A 327 12.34 4.21 8.38
CA THR A 327 13.36 3.76 9.34
C THR A 327 14.21 4.92 9.84
N LEU A 328 14.71 5.77 8.94
CA LEU A 328 15.51 6.94 9.31
C LEU A 328 14.76 7.91 10.20
N THR A 329 13.48 8.20 9.88
CA THR A 329 12.64 9.05 10.74
C THR A 329 12.43 8.43 12.12
N ALA A 330 12.18 7.13 12.20
CA ALA A 330 11.97 6.47 13.49
C ALA A 330 13.25 6.46 14.35
N ARG A 331 14.40 6.17 13.75
CA ARG A 331 15.70 6.24 14.43
C ARG A 331 16.00 7.66 14.92
N LEU A 332 15.74 8.68 14.11
CA LEU A 332 15.90 10.09 14.49
C LEU A 332 15.03 10.44 15.71
N ILE A 333 13.76 10.02 15.71
CA ILE A 333 12.86 10.24 16.85
C ILE A 333 13.41 9.57 18.12
N LYS A 334 13.82 8.30 18.03
CA LYS A 334 14.33 7.54 19.18
C LYS A 334 15.72 8.02 19.64
N GLN A 335 16.55 8.54 18.75
CA GLN A 335 17.82 9.16 19.13
C GLN A 335 17.62 10.35 20.07
N HIS A 336 16.61 11.18 19.81
CA HIS A 336 16.27 12.31 20.66
C HIS A 336 15.33 11.95 21.84
N ASN A 337 14.62 10.82 21.73
CA ASN A 337 13.67 10.33 22.71
C ASN A 337 13.82 8.81 22.87
N PRO A 338 14.79 8.30 23.63
CA PRO A 338 15.12 6.86 23.69
C PRO A 338 13.94 5.96 24.10
N ASP A 339 13.04 6.45 24.96
CA ASP A 339 11.86 5.71 25.42
C ASP A 339 10.63 5.90 24.51
N ALA A 340 10.80 6.51 23.34
CA ALA A 340 9.70 6.76 22.43
C ALA A 340 9.18 5.47 21.77
N ARG A 341 7.87 5.34 21.66
CA ARG A 341 7.23 4.46 20.70
C ARG A 341 6.94 5.22 19.41
N VAL A 342 7.24 4.64 18.27
CA VAL A 342 7.06 5.29 16.98
C VAL A 342 5.99 4.57 16.16
N VAL A 343 4.99 5.33 15.73
CA VAL A 343 3.91 4.87 14.84
C VAL A 343 4.12 5.48 13.46
N PHE A 344 4.43 4.67 12.47
CA PHE A 344 4.39 5.13 11.09
C PHE A 344 2.95 5.19 10.59
N ILE A 345 2.54 6.35 10.06
CA ILE A 345 1.21 6.58 9.51
C ILE A 345 1.36 6.90 8.02
N GLY A 346 0.86 6.00 7.15
CA GLY A 346 1.14 6.18 5.74
C GLY A 346 0.21 5.43 4.78
N PRO A 347 0.53 5.45 3.49
CA PRO A 347 -0.32 4.87 2.45
C PRO A 347 -0.17 3.35 2.28
N CYS A 348 0.78 2.69 2.96
CA CYS A 348 1.39 1.46 2.48
C CYS A 348 1.17 0.26 3.41
N ALA A 349 0.53 -0.81 2.92
CA ALA A 349 0.41 -2.06 3.66
C ALA A 349 1.77 -2.79 3.83
N ALA A 350 2.65 -2.76 2.81
CA ALA A 350 3.94 -3.44 2.87
C ALA A 350 4.89 -2.87 3.94
N LYS A 351 4.72 -1.62 4.35
CA LYS A 351 5.46 -1.01 5.46
C LYS A 351 5.20 -1.70 6.80
N LYS A 352 4.02 -2.34 6.98
CA LYS A 352 3.74 -3.17 8.15
C LYS A 352 4.72 -4.35 8.26
N LEU A 353 5.09 -4.99 7.15
CA LEU A 353 6.08 -6.06 7.14
C LEU A 353 7.51 -5.55 7.26
N GLU A 354 7.82 -4.42 6.64
CA GLU A 354 9.14 -3.80 6.75
C GLU A 354 9.48 -3.46 8.19
N ALA A 355 8.53 -2.83 8.90
CA ALA A 355 8.70 -2.47 10.30
C ALA A 355 9.05 -3.68 11.20
N MET A 356 8.49 -4.85 10.88
CA MET A 356 8.69 -6.08 11.67
C MET A 356 9.92 -6.91 11.27
N ARG A 357 10.65 -6.53 10.21
CA ARG A 357 11.84 -7.26 9.78
C ARG A 357 13.00 -7.02 10.73
N ARG A 358 13.47 -8.06 11.41
CA ARG A 358 14.64 -8.00 12.30
C ARG A 358 15.90 -7.49 11.60
N SER A 359 16.09 -7.80 10.32
CA SER A 359 17.27 -7.37 9.53
C SER A 359 17.28 -5.86 9.26
N VAL A 360 16.13 -5.19 9.29
CA VAL A 360 16.02 -3.74 9.04
C VAL A 360 16.28 -2.93 10.30
N ARG A 361 15.98 -3.48 11.49
CA ARG A 361 16.04 -2.76 12.78
C ARG A 361 15.36 -1.39 12.66
N SER A 362 14.09 -1.42 12.22
CA SER A 362 13.38 -0.21 11.78
C SER A 362 13.12 0.80 12.88
N GLU A 363 13.17 0.40 14.14
CA GLU A 363 12.80 1.21 15.31
C GLU A 363 11.34 1.73 15.26
N VAL A 364 10.52 1.16 14.36
CA VAL A 364 9.08 1.46 14.24
C VAL A 364 8.31 0.42 15.03
N ASP A 365 7.51 0.89 15.99
CA ASP A 365 6.73 0.01 16.86
C ASP A 365 5.41 -0.39 16.20
N PHE A 366 4.71 0.54 15.51
CA PHE A 366 3.44 0.27 14.86
C PHE A 366 3.35 0.93 13.49
N VAL A 367 2.53 0.36 12.61
CA VAL A 367 2.24 0.92 11.28
C VAL A 367 0.74 0.99 11.05
N LEU A 368 0.23 2.19 10.80
CA LEU A 368 -1.16 2.46 10.47
C LEU A 368 -1.28 3.08 9.08
N THR A 369 -2.39 2.79 8.42
CA THR A 369 -2.75 3.45 7.16
C THR A 369 -3.59 4.70 7.40
N PHE A 370 -3.68 5.59 6.40
CA PHE A 370 -4.55 6.76 6.49
C PHE A 370 -6.03 6.36 6.68
N GLU A 371 -6.47 5.28 6.03
CA GLU A 371 -7.82 4.76 6.20
C GLU A 371 -8.08 4.28 7.64
N GLU A 372 -7.12 3.59 8.25
CA GLU A 372 -7.18 3.17 9.65
C GLU A 372 -7.26 4.37 10.60
N MET A 373 -6.50 5.43 10.33
CA MET A 373 -6.53 6.65 11.12
C MET A 373 -7.89 7.34 11.12
N THR A 374 -8.64 7.31 10.00
CA THR A 374 -10.01 7.89 10.01
C THR A 374 -10.94 7.19 10.99
N GLY A 375 -10.79 5.88 11.16
CA GLY A 375 -11.53 5.14 12.19
C GLY A 375 -11.17 5.58 13.60
N ILE A 376 -9.89 5.84 13.87
CA ILE A 376 -9.42 6.32 15.19
C ILE A 376 -9.96 7.72 15.49
N PHE A 377 -9.88 8.66 14.53
CA PHE A 377 -10.46 10.00 14.68
C PHE A 377 -11.97 9.96 14.97
N SER A 378 -12.70 9.10 14.24
CA SER A 378 -14.13 8.90 14.47
C SER A 378 -14.45 8.30 15.83
N ALA A 379 -13.62 7.38 16.33
CA ALA A 379 -13.81 6.78 17.65
C ALA A 379 -13.72 7.79 18.79
N LYS A 380 -12.87 8.81 18.65
CA LYS A 380 -12.67 9.89 19.62
C LYS A 380 -13.47 11.17 19.28
N HIS A 381 -14.30 11.12 18.23
CA HIS A 381 -15.08 12.28 17.78
C HIS A 381 -14.22 13.53 17.48
N VAL A 382 -13.00 13.32 16.95
CA VAL A 382 -12.11 14.42 16.56
C VAL A 382 -12.59 15.04 15.26
N ASP A 383 -13.00 16.31 15.32
CA ASP A 383 -13.40 17.08 14.14
C ASP A 383 -12.17 17.72 13.49
N LEU A 384 -11.64 17.03 12.48
CA LEU A 384 -10.43 17.42 11.75
C LEU A 384 -10.57 18.78 11.01
N GLU A 385 -11.77 19.12 10.55
CA GLU A 385 -11.97 20.36 9.80
C GLU A 385 -12.06 21.61 10.69
N ASN A 386 -12.59 21.44 11.91
CA ASN A 386 -12.84 22.55 12.82
C ASN A 386 -11.88 22.63 13.99
N ILE A 387 -10.99 21.63 14.17
CA ILE A 387 -9.96 21.68 15.23
C ILE A 387 -9.06 22.90 15.04
N LYS A 388 -8.67 23.53 16.17
CA LYS A 388 -7.73 24.66 16.15
C LYS A 388 -6.36 24.18 15.66
N GLU A 389 -5.81 24.88 14.69
CA GLU A 389 -4.53 24.53 14.08
C GLU A 389 -3.36 24.69 15.07
N ASP A 390 -2.47 23.72 15.11
CA ASP A 390 -1.17 23.84 15.80
C ASP A 390 -0.19 24.59 14.86
N PRO A 391 0.33 25.75 15.25
CA PRO A 391 1.18 26.57 14.39
C PRO A 391 2.54 25.91 14.04
N ALA A 392 2.97 24.91 14.81
CA ALA A 392 4.22 24.22 14.54
C ALA A 392 4.16 23.29 13.33
N GLY A 393 2.93 22.99 12.80
CA GLY A 393 2.80 22.05 11.68
C GLY A 393 3.31 20.64 12.00
N VAL A 394 3.83 19.91 11.03
CA VAL A 394 4.33 18.55 11.24
C VAL A 394 5.86 18.42 11.22
N SER A 395 6.60 19.36 10.74
CA SER A 395 8.05 19.56 10.71
C SER A 395 8.49 20.27 9.43
N ASP A 396 9.79 20.40 9.17
CA ASP A 396 10.32 21.17 8.05
C ASP A 396 11.28 20.34 7.19
N ALA A 397 10.71 19.43 6.39
CA ALA A 397 11.43 18.68 5.38
C ALA A 397 11.55 19.47 4.06
N SER A 398 12.45 19.06 3.19
CA SER A 398 12.66 19.72 1.90
C SER A 398 11.52 19.46 0.91
N THR A 399 11.51 20.27 -0.17
CA THR A 399 10.68 20.01 -1.36
C THR A 399 10.95 18.62 -1.93
N ASP A 400 12.22 18.21 -2.00
CA ASP A 400 12.64 16.91 -2.51
C ASP A 400 12.11 15.78 -1.64
N GLY A 401 12.29 15.85 -0.31
CA GLY A 401 11.80 14.84 0.62
C GLY A 401 10.28 14.67 0.57
N ARG A 402 9.52 15.76 0.44
CA ARG A 402 8.06 15.72 0.29
C ARG A 402 7.62 15.09 -1.02
N ASN A 403 8.40 15.27 -2.10
CA ASN A 403 8.12 14.69 -3.42
C ASN A 403 8.41 13.19 -3.53
N PHE A 404 9.01 12.52 -2.55
CA PHE A 404 9.13 11.06 -2.52
C PHE A 404 7.77 10.32 -2.67
N ALA A 405 6.67 11.00 -2.39
CA ALA A 405 5.33 10.41 -2.51
C ALA A 405 4.82 10.33 -3.96
N VAL A 406 5.47 10.96 -4.94
CA VAL A 406 5.05 11.05 -6.34
C VAL A 406 6.10 10.47 -7.29
N ALA A 407 5.70 10.18 -8.52
CA ALA A 407 6.53 9.53 -9.53
C ALA A 407 7.82 10.34 -9.86
N GLY A 408 8.94 9.65 -9.90
CA GLY A 408 10.25 10.25 -10.19
C GLY A 408 10.82 11.06 -9.03
N GLY A 409 10.08 11.23 -7.94
CA GLY A 409 10.48 12.10 -6.82
C GLY A 409 11.69 11.57 -6.06
N VAL A 410 11.82 10.26 -5.91
CA VAL A 410 12.96 9.64 -5.21
C VAL A 410 14.24 9.83 -6.02
N ALA A 411 14.23 9.38 -7.27
CA ALA A 411 15.40 9.51 -8.13
C ALA A 411 15.81 10.98 -8.35
N GLN A 412 14.83 11.88 -8.49
CA GLN A 412 15.11 13.30 -8.64
C GLN A 412 15.77 13.90 -7.40
N ALA A 413 15.35 13.51 -6.19
CA ALA A 413 15.97 13.95 -4.96
C ALA A 413 17.44 13.51 -4.88
N VAL A 414 17.74 12.25 -5.21
CA VAL A 414 19.11 11.73 -5.29
C VAL A 414 19.94 12.50 -6.31
N VAL A 415 19.39 12.73 -7.51
CA VAL A 415 20.05 13.54 -8.56
C VAL A 415 20.33 14.97 -8.10
N ASN A 416 19.39 15.59 -7.36
CA ASN A 416 19.57 16.96 -6.86
C ASN A 416 20.70 17.04 -5.82
N VAL A 417 20.81 16.04 -4.94
CA VAL A 417 21.94 15.93 -4.00
C VAL A 417 23.26 15.78 -4.76
N ILE A 418 23.34 14.86 -5.73
CA ILE A 418 24.56 14.64 -6.52
C ILE A 418 24.96 15.91 -7.27
N LYS A 419 24.03 16.57 -7.96
CA LYS A 419 24.31 17.79 -8.72
C LYS A 419 24.78 18.95 -7.85
N ARG A 420 24.32 19.04 -6.62
CA ARG A 420 24.77 20.04 -5.66
C ARG A 420 26.21 19.79 -5.21
N ASP A 421 26.51 18.53 -4.84
CA ASP A 421 27.82 18.18 -4.29
C ASP A 421 28.87 17.93 -5.40
N HIS A 422 28.43 17.50 -6.60
CA HIS A 422 29.23 17.19 -7.79
C HIS A 422 28.55 17.74 -9.06
N PRO A 423 28.64 19.07 -9.34
CA PRO A 423 27.89 19.72 -10.43
C PRO A 423 28.16 19.15 -11.84
N ASP A 424 29.36 18.60 -12.06
CA ASP A 424 29.79 18.07 -13.37
C ASP A 424 29.35 16.59 -13.56
N GLN A 425 28.79 15.94 -12.52
CA GLN A 425 28.39 14.56 -12.60
C GLN A 425 26.99 14.42 -13.24
N GLU A 426 26.94 13.77 -14.40
CA GLU A 426 25.67 13.41 -15.04
C GLU A 426 25.13 12.09 -14.48
N VAL A 427 23.89 12.08 -14.03
CA VAL A 427 23.19 10.89 -13.55
C VAL A 427 22.03 10.56 -14.47
N LYS A 428 22.05 9.36 -15.04
CA LYS A 428 20.97 8.85 -15.88
C LYS A 428 19.95 8.12 -15.01
N VAL A 429 18.66 8.38 -15.24
CA VAL A 429 17.57 7.85 -14.45
C VAL A 429 16.57 7.07 -15.32
N ALA A 430 16.03 5.98 -14.80
CA ALA A 430 14.89 5.31 -15.39
C ALA A 430 13.90 4.90 -14.28
N ASN A 431 12.60 5.11 -14.51
CA ASN A 431 11.54 4.96 -13.53
C ASN A 431 10.52 3.91 -13.98
N ALA A 432 9.92 3.19 -13.03
CA ALA A 432 8.79 2.31 -13.27
C ALA A 432 7.78 2.35 -12.12
N GLU A 433 6.49 2.35 -12.46
CA GLU A 433 5.36 2.33 -11.54
C GLU A 433 4.48 1.09 -11.76
N GLY A 434 4.20 0.35 -10.69
CA GLY A 434 3.56 -0.94 -10.77
C GLY A 434 4.56 -2.09 -10.88
N LEU A 435 4.29 -3.19 -10.15
CA LEU A 435 5.24 -4.31 -10.09
C LEU A 435 5.49 -5.00 -11.44
N LYS A 436 4.54 -4.94 -12.38
CA LYS A 436 4.74 -5.51 -13.74
C LYS A 436 5.78 -4.71 -14.51
N GLU A 437 5.63 -3.41 -14.51
CA GLU A 437 6.53 -2.45 -15.16
C GLU A 437 7.90 -2.44 -14.48
N CYS A 438 7.92 -2.47 -13.16
CA CYS A 438 9.14 -2.62 -12.36
C CYS A 438 9.91 -3.91 -12.70
N ARG A 439 9.20 -5.02 -12.84
CA ARG A 439 9.79 -6.30 -13.26
C ARG A 439 10.40 -6.21 -14.67
N GLN A 440 9.74 -5.51 -15.59
CA GLN A 440 10.23 -5.31 -16.94
C GLN A 440 11.47 -4.40 -16.94
N LEU A 441 11.46 -3.30 -16.21
CA LEU A 441 12.59 -2.39 -16.05
C LEU A 441 13.82 -3.16 -15.56
N LEU A 442 13.66 -3.93 -14.46
CA LEU A 442 14.77 -4.68 -13.87
C LEU A 442 15.28 -5.78 -14.81
N LYS A 443 14.38 -6.49 -15.51
CA LYS A 443 14.77 -7.46 -16.54
C LYS A 443 15.62 -6.83 -17.66
N LEU A 444 15.28 -5.62 -18.11
CA LEU A 444 16.06 -4.91 -19.11
C LEU A 444 17.42 -4.45 -18.54
N ALA A 445 17.44 -4.01 -17.29
CA ALA A 445 18.66 -3.63 -16.61
C ALA A 445 19.65 -4.80 -16.45
N THR A 446 19.15 -5.98 -16.06
CA THR A 446 19.96 -7.21 -15.96
C THR A 446 20.49 -7.71 -17.32
N LEU A 447 19.85 -7.28 -18.42
CA LEU A 447 20.32 -7.52 -19.80
C LEU A 447 21.27 -6.43 -20.32
N GLY A 448 21.74 -5.52 -19.45
CA GLY A 448 22.69 -4.47 -19.80
C GLY A 448 22.11 -3.28 -20.56
N LYS A 449 20.80 -3.01 -20.49
CA LYS A 449 20.18 -1.86 -21.14
C LYS A 449 20.32 -0.54 -20.38
N TYR A 450 20.68 -0.60 -19.11
CA TYR A 450 20.77 0.57 -18.21
C TYR A 450 22.14 0.64 -17.48
N PRO A 451 23.29 0.62 -18.18
CA PRO A 451 24.59 0.73 -17.53
C PRO A 451 24.78 2.13 -16.96
N GLY A 452 25.18 2.23 -15.68
CA GLY A 452 25.43 3.50 -15.01
C GLY A 452 24.13 4.28 -14.63
N TYR A 453 22.98 3.63 -14.63
CA TYR A 453 21.71 4.29 -14.29
C TYR A 453 21.34 4.16 -12.81
N LEU A 454 20.65 5.17 -12.31
CA LEU A 454 19.82 5.10 -11.11
C LEU A 454 18.40 4.68 -11.52
N LEU A 455 17.91 3.57 -10.96
CA LEU A 455 16.58 3.01 -11.27
C LEU A 455 15.61 3.29 -10.13
N GLU A 456 14.48 3.96 -10.39
CA GLU A 456 13.40 4.10 -9.42
C GLU A 456 12.31 3.07 -9.71
N GLY A 457 12.04 2.19 -8.74
CA GLY A 457 10.97 1.20 -8.82
C GLY A 457 9.92 1.40 -7.72
N MET A 458 8.65 1.58 -8.13
CA MET A 458 7.54 1.77 -7.20
C MET A 458 6.42 0.74 -7.45
N ALA A 459 6.09 -0.04 -6.42
CA ALA A 459 5.12 -1.13 -6.54
C ALA A 459 3.69 -0.71 -6.85
N CYS A 460 3.31 0.52 -6.52
CA CYS A 460 1.96 1.03 -6.74
C CYS A 460 1.89 1.86 -8.03
N PRO A 461 0.92 1.62 -8.94
CA PRO A 461 0.67 2.51 -10.07
C PRO A 461 0.17 3.87 -9.57
N GLY A 462 0.98 4.93 -9.75
CA GLY A 462 0.79 6.25 -9.16
C GLY A 462 1.59 6.47 -7.87
N VAL A 463 2.54 5.60 -7.57
CA VAL A 463 3.51 5.68 -6.44
C VAL A 463 2.82 5.67 -5.07
N CYS A 464 3.37 6.35 -4.05
CA CYS A 464 2.86 6.28 -2.68
C CYS A 464 1.45 6.86 -2.51
N VAL A 465 1.09 7.92 -3.26
CA VAL A 465 -0.29 8.46 -3.27
C VAL A 465 -1.33 7.48 -3.81
N ALA A 466 -0.89 6.36 -4.39
CA ALA A 466 -1.70 5.24 -4.83
C ALA A 466 -1.54 3.98 -3.95
N GLY A 467 -1.03 4.12 -2.74
CA GLY A 467 -0.89 3.03 -1.78
C GLY A 467 -2.23 2.43 -1.34
N ALA A 468 -2.19 1.22 -0.75
CA ALA A 468 -3.41 0.48 -0.38
C ALA A 468 -4.23 1.16 0.73
N GLY A 469 -3.61 2.00 1.56
CA GLY A 469 -4.24 2.75 2.65
C GLY A 469 -4.63 4.19 2.31
N THR A 470 -4.63 4.59 1.02
CA THR A 470 -5.06 5.92 0.58
C THR A 470 -6.55 5.97 0.27
N MET A 471 -7.17 7.13 0.47
CA MET A 471 -8.60 7.36 0.26
C MET A 471 -8.87 8.30 -0.92
N GLN A 472 -8.02 9.30 -1.14
CA GLN A 472 -8.21 10.31 -2.18
C GLN A 472 -7.88 9.78 -3.58
N ALA A 473 -8.48 10.36 -4.62
CA ALA A 473 -8.14 10.07 -6.02
C ALA A 473 -6.68 10.41 -6.31
N ILE A 474 -5.97 9.52 -7.05
CA ILE A 474 -4.52 9.58 -7.28
C ILE A 474 -4.08 10.95 -7.82
N LYS A 475 -4.71 11.44 -8.91
CA LYS A 475 -4.35 12.73 -9.52
C LYS A 475 -4.53 13.90 -8.55
N LYS A 476 -5.57 13.88 -7.73
CA LYS A 476 -5.81 14.92 -6.73
C LYS A 476 -4.75 14.88 -5.62
N SER A 477 -4.37 13.68 -5.17
CA SER A 477 -3.29 13.50 -4.19
C SER A 477 -1.94 13.95 -4.72
N GLN A 478 -1.60 13.65 -5.99
CA GLN A 478 -0.39 14.14 -6.65
C GLN A 478 -0.32 15.66 -6.65
N THR A 479 -1.44 16.32 -7.02
CA THR A 479 -1.53 17.79 -7.00
C THR A 479 -1.37 18.33 -5.58
N SER A 480 -2.05 17.74 -4.59
CA SER A 480 -1.96 18.17 -3.19
C SER A 480 -0.55 18.07 -2.63
N VAL A 481 0.14 16.94 -2.88
CA VAL A 481 1.53 16.74 -2.46
C VAL A 481 2.46 17.75 -3.15
N GLY A 482 2.33 17.97 -4.46
CA GLY A 482 3.15 18.94 -5.18
C GLY A 482 2.96 20.38 -4.70
N LEU A 483 1.73 20.77 -4.32
CA LEU A 483 1.47 22.09 -3.71
C LEU A 483 2.08 22.19 -2.31
N TYR A 484 1.97 21.15 -1.52
CA TYR A 484 2.58 21.10 -0.19
C TYR A 484 4.12 21.12 -0.23
N ALA A 485 4.71 20.36 -1.15
CA ALA A 485 6.15 20.35 -1.34
C ALA A 485 6.71 21.74 -1.65
N LYS A 486 6.02 22.52 -2.51
CA LYS A 486 6.41 23.89 -2.85
C LYS A 486 6.40 24.88 -1.67
N GLN A 487 5.70 24.56 -0.59
CA GLN A 487 5.64 25.39 0.61
C GLN A 487 6.87 25.26 1.51
N SER A 488 7.71 24.23 1.26
CA SER A 488 8.94 24.05 2.03
C SER A 488 9.89 25.22 1.82
N THR A 489 10.54 25.66 2.90
CA THR A 489 11.64 26.62 2.92
C THR A 489 12.91 26.05 2.32
N HIS A 490 13.12 24.74 2.49
CA HIS A 490 14.24 23.97 1.92
C HIS A 490 13.87 23.38 0.56
N LYS A 491 14.69 23.57 -0.45
CA LYS A 491 14.41 23.07 -1.80
C LYS A 491 14.97 21.67 -2.00
N THR A 492 16.19 21.45 -1.58
CA THR A 492 16.89 20.17 -1.73
C THR A 492 17.08 19.47 -0.39
N SER A 493 17.21 18.16 -0.42
CA SER A 493 17.41 17.31 0.76
C SER A 493 18.63 17.76 1.59
N SER A 494 19.71 18.21 0.93
CA SER A 494 20.95 18.65 1.60
C SER A 494 20.84 19.98 2.35
N GLU A 495 19.71 20.71 2.26
CA GLU A 495 19.52 22.00 2.94
C GLU A 495 18.95 21.84 4.37
N THR A 496 18.40 20.67 4.68
CA THR A 496 17.77 20.44 5.99
C THR A 496 18.82 20.24 7.09
N GLU A 497 18.51 20.68 8.29
CA GLU A 497 19.42 20.54 9.44
C GLU A 497 19.65 19.09 9.84
N TYR A 498 18.70 18.19 9.51
CA TYR A 498 18.73 16.78 9.87
C TYR A 498 19.85 15.99 9.17
N ILE A 499 20.38 16.46 8.06
CA ILE A 499 21.48 15.81 7.33
C ILE A 499 22.70 15.56 8.22
N LYS A 500 22.97 16.43 9.20
CA LYS A 500 24.08 16.27 10.16
C LYS A 500 23.96 15.07 11.08
N GLU A 501 22.75 14.51 11.19
CA GLU A 501 22.49 13.35 12.05
C GLU A 501 22.64 12.01 11.30
N LEU A 502 22.80 12.03 9.96
CA LEU A 502 22.77 10.83 9.11
C LEU A 502 23.75 9.76 9.60
N ASP A 503 25.01 10.11 9.81
CA ASP A 503 26.06 9.15 10.22
C ASP A 503 25.71 8.39 11.49
N LYS A 504 25.05 9.05 12.44
CA LYS A 504 24.62 8.45 13.71
C LYS A 504 23.40 7.53 13.58
N LEU A 505 22.65 7.66 12.50
CA LEU A 505 21.41 6.92 12.26
C LEU A 505 21.64 5.63 11.46
N VAL A 506 22.72 5.57 10.68
CA VAL A 506 23.02 4.42 9.81
C VAL A 506 23.90 3.36 10.49
N ASP A 507 24.61 3.71 11.56
CA ASP A 507 25.36 2.79 12.43
C ASP A 507 24.38 1.90 13.24
#